data_b4fca74d26edcc366e89fcbaf9f9598f
#
_entry.id   b4fca74d26edcc366e89fcbaf9f9598f
#
_cell.length_a   1.000
_cell.length_b   1.000
_cell.length_c   1.000
_cell.angle_alpha   90.00
_cell.angle_beta   90.00
_cell.angle_gamma   90.00
#
_symmetry.space_group_name_H-M   'P 1'
#
loop_
_entity.id
_entity.type
_entity.pdbx_description
1 polymer ?
#
loop_
_entity_poly.entity_id
_entity_poly.type
_entity_poly.pdbx_seq_one_letter_code
_entity_poly.pdbx_strand_id
1 'polypeptide(L)' 'MEGEITEALRNRMFRLKLDNGHEMIGYTAGKMKRYRIRMLPGDRVRVELSPYDLDRGRIVYRLR' A
#
# COMPACT_ATOMS: atom_id res chain seq x y z
N MET A 1 -2.40 9.49 1.88
CA MET A 1 -1.21 9.46 2.74
C MET A 1 -0.14 8.61 2.10
N GLU A 2 1.11 8.90 2.32
CA GLU A 2 2.21 8.16 1.74
C GLU A 2 2.88 7.27 2.77
N GLY A 3 3.45 6.19 2.28
CA GLY A 3 4.15 5.25 3.12
C GLY A 3 5.12 4.41 2.33
N GLU A 4 5.79 3.51 3.03
CA GLU A 4 6.79 2.63 2.44
C GLU A 4 6.38 1.18 2.65
N ILE A 5 6.55 0.37 1.62
CA ILE A 5 6.28 -1.06 1.72
C ILE A 5 7.40 -1.70 2.54
N THR A 6 7.03 -2.38 3.62
CA THR A 6 8.00 -3.07 4.47
C THR A 6 8.03 -4.56 4.21
N GLU A 7 6.92 -5.13 3.74
CA GLU A 7 6.84 -6.56 3.47
C GLU A 7 5.75 -6.85 2.44
N ALA A 8 6.03 -7.78 1.54
CA ALA A 8 5.04 -8.25 0.57
C ALA A 8 4.31 -9.45 1.18
N LEU A 9 2.99 -9.38 1.24
CA LEU A 9 2.13 -10.42 1.78
C LEU A 9 1.44 -11.17 0.64
N ARG A 10 0.64 -12.17 0.99
CA ARG A 10 -0.14 -12.92 0.01
C ARG A 10 -1.35 -12.11 -0.47
N ASN A 11 -1.94 -12.55 -1.59
CA ASN A 11 -3.16 -11.97 -2.14
C ASN A 11 -3.01 -10.49 -2.49
N ARG A 12 -1.83 -10.11 -2.96
CA ARG A 12 -1.53 -8.73 -3.40
C ARG A 12 -1.69 -7.72 -2.28
N MET A 13 -1.46 -8.17 -1.06
CA MET A 13 -1.46 -7.30 0.10
C MET A 13 -0.02 -6.99 0.48
N PHE A 14 0.16 -5.84 1.12
CA PHE A 14 1.49 -5.38 1.50
C PHE A 14 1.42 -4.79 2.88
N ARG A 15 2.46 -5.03 3.66
CA ARG A 15 2.59 -4.35 4.94
C ARG A 15 3.26 -3.01 4.68
N LEU A 16 2.65 -1.96 5.20
CA LEU A 16 3.10 -0.60 4.96
C LEU A 16 3.40 0.08 6.27
N LYS A 17 4.38 0.97 6.23
CA LYS A 17 4.63 1.91 7.32
C LYS A 17 4.41 3.30 6.77
N LEU A 18 3.40 3.98 7.29
CA LEU A 18 3.07 5.33 6.85
C LEU A 18 4.10 6.33 7.39
N ASP A 19 4.15 7.49 6.77
CA ASP A 19 5.10 8.54 7.16
C ASP A 19 4.87 9.04 8.58
N ASN A 20 3.66 8.86 9.11
CA ASN A 20 3.37 9.22 10.51
C ASN A 20 3.77 8.12 11.49
N GLY A 21 4.37 7.03 11.03
CA GLY A 21 4.79 5.93 11.87
C GLY A 21 3.76 4.82 12.05
N HIS A 22 2.54 5.03 11.56
CA HIS A 22 1.48 4.03 11.68
C HIS A 22 1.73 2.87 10.70
N GLU A 23 1.60 1.65 11.18
CA GLU A 23 1.72 0.46 10.34
C GLU A 23 0.33 -0.03 9.95
N MET A 24 0.19 -0.46 8.70
CA MET A 24 -1.09 -0.93 8.21
C MET A 24 -0.88 -1.92 7.07
N ILE A 25 -1.95 -2.58 6.67
CA ILE A 25 -1.94 -3.48 5.53
C ILE A 25 -2.60 -2.77 4.35
N GLY A 26 -1.87 -2.72 3.24
CA GLY A 26 -2.38 -2.13 2.00
C GLY A 26 -2.68 -3.21 0.98
N TYR A 27 -3.67 -2.95 0.14
CA TYR A 27 -3.98 -3.79 -0.99
C TYR A 27 -3.97 -2.97 -2.27
N THR A 28 -3.69 -3.62 -3.39
CA THR A 28 -3.57 -2.89 -4.65
C THR A 28 -4.94 -2.52 -5.19
N ALA A 29 -5.05 -1.29 -5.72
CA ALA A 29 -6.24 -0.88 -6.44
C ALA A 29 -6.34 -1.67 -7.75
N GLY A 30 -7.55 -1.85 -8.25
CA GLY A 30 -7.77 -2.58 -9.49
C GLY A 30 -6.99 -2.00 -10.67
N LYS A 31 -6.83 -0.69 -10.69
CA LYS A 31 -6.06 0.01 -11.71
C LYS A 31 -4.60 -0.45 -11.73
N MET A 32 -3.98 -0.59 -10.57
CA MET A 32 -2.60 -1.03 -10.47
C MET A 32 -2.46 -2.49 -10.85
N LYS A 33 -3.43 -3.30 -10.50
CA LYS A 33 -3.48 -4.70 -10.89
C LYS A 33 -3.51 -4.84 -12.40
N ARG A 34 -4.29 -4.00 -13.06
CA ARG A 34 -4.46 -4.03 -14.52
C ARG A 34 -3.14 -3.75 -15.25
N TYR A 35 -2.33 -2.84 -14.72
CA TYR A 35 -1.06 -2.47 -15.35
C TYR A 35 0.11 -3.30 -14.84
N ARG A 36 -0.15 -4.32 -14.04
CA ARG A 36 0.87 -5.22 -13.51
C ARG A 36 2.03 -4.49 -12.84
N ILE A 37 1.70 -3.45 -12.11
CA ILE A 37 2.72 -2.69 -11.39
C ILE A 37 3.26 -3.57 -10.27
N ARG A 38 4.57 -3.85 -10.33
CA ARG A 38 5.24 -4.64 -9.30
C ARG A 38 5.68 -3.73 -8.16
N MET A 39 5.32 -4.12 -6.96
CA MET A 39 5.74 -3.40 -5.76
C MET A 39 6.59 -4.31 -4.88
N LEU A 40 7.70 -3.76 -4.41
CA LEU A 40 8.69 -4.49 -3.62
C LEU A 40 8.92 -3.77 -2.29
N PRO A 41 9.41 -4.49 -1.27
CA PRO A 41 9.80 -3.83 -0.02
C PRO A 41 10.77 -2.69 -0.31
N GLY A 42 10.56 -1.55 0.34
CA GLY A 42 11.34 -0.34 0.10
C GLY A 42 10.70 0.63 -0.87
N ASP A 43 9.70 0.20 -1.62
CA ASP A 43 8.99 1.09 -2.55
C ASP A 43 8.09 2.05 -1.78
N ARG A 44 8.02 3.28 -2.27
CA ARG A 44 7.13 4.27 -1.70
C ARG A 44 5.82 4.27 -2.50
N VAL A 45 4.73 4.37 -1.76
CA VAL A 45 3.40 4.32 -2.36
C VAL A 45 2.50 5.38 -1.74
N ARG A 46 1.46 5.74 -2.46
CA ARG A 46 0.39 6.57 -1.93
C ARG A 46 -0.77 5.67 -1.58
N VAL A 47 -1.33 5.87 -0.39
CA VAL A 47 -2.37 5.02 0.15
C VAL A 47 -3.60 5.87 0.44
N GLU A 48 -4.76 5.34 0.10
CA GLU A 48 -6.04 5.94 0.44
C GLU A 48 -6.62 5.19 1.63
N LEU A 49 -6.80 5.90 2.73
CA LEU A 49 -7.29 5.28 3.96
C LEU A 49 -8.80 5.16 3.95
N SER A 50 -9.29 4.06 4.52
CA SER A 50 -10.72 3.86 4.68
C SER A 50 -11.16 4.50 6.00
N PRO A 51 -12.25 5.29 6.00
CA PRO A 51 -12.79 5.81 7.25
C PRO A 51 -13.42 4.73 8.12
N TYR A 52 -13.68 3.57 7.55
CA TYR A 52 -14.31 2.45 8.25
C TYR A 52 -13.31 1.44 8.78
N ASP A 53 -12.08 1.46 8.28
CA ASP A 53 -11.06 0.51 8.69
C ASP A 53 -9.70 1.19 8.67
N LEU A 54 -9.21 1.56 9.84
CA LEU A 54 -7.95 2.28 9.97
C LEU A 54 -6.73 1.37 9.80
N ASP A 55 -6.94 0.06 9.83
CA ASP A 55 -5.83 -0.90 9.71
C ASP A 55 -5.58 -1.31 8.26
N ARG A 56 -6.43 -0.89 7.34
CA ARG A 56 -6.30 -1.22 5.94
C ARG A 56 -6.42 0.01 5.08
N GLY A 57 -5.66 0.01 3.99
CA GLY A 57 -5.70 1.09 3.03
C GLY A 57 -5.57 0.56 1.63
N ARG A 58 -6.04 1.34 0.66
CA ARG A 58 -5.92 0.99 -0.74
C ARG A 58 -4.71 1.71 -1.32
N ILE A 59 -3.80 0.93 -1.89
CA ILE A 59 -2.65 1.50 -2.58
C ILE A 59 -3.15 2.02 -3.92
N VAL A 60 -3.09 3.33 -4.11
CA VAL A 60 -3.65 3.96 -5.32
C VAL A 60 -2.58 4.44 -6.28
N TYR A 61 -1.35 4.53 -5.82
CA TYR A 61 -0.28 5.05 -6.66
C TYR A 61 1.08 4.59 -6.15
N ARG A 62 1.95 4.18 -7.07
CA ARG A 62 3.33 3.86 -6.77
C ARG A 62 4.19 5.08 -7.07
N LEU A 63 4.87 5.60 -6.07
CA LEU A 63 5.72 6.77 -6.22
C LEU A 63 7.11 6.40 -6.72
N ARG A 64 7.60 5.25 -6.29
CA ARG A 64 8.88 4.71 -6.74
C ARG A 64 9.01 3.25 -6.46
#